data_7f1e41ce9a04a1eb86af31dc835cf9bd
#
_entry.id   7f1e41ce9a04a1eb86af31dc835cf9bd
#
_cell.length_a   1.000
_cell.length_b   1.000
_cell.length_c   1.000
_cell.angle_alpha   90.00
_cell.angle_beta   90.00
_cell.angle_gamma   90.00
#
_symmetry.space_group_name_H-M   'P 1'
#
loop_
_entity.id
_entity.type
_entity.pdbx_description
1 polymer ?
#
loop_
_entity_poly.entity_id
_entity_poly.type
_entity_poly.pdbx_seq_one_letter_code
_entity_poly.pdbx_strand_id
1 'polypeptide(L)'
;MKLTDILNEIGDASAKPFNWSANRSIDLVAKQLIVGIEGRKDKRDWLGPIKFGYTAHSNKAQYDITMEAMGRKRITLQLPGVEKPKNDKTPKYELEVWVGFTVDDTDEDTNMNEQYRVMATVIQCVEDFVKKASKFYVIKEININPKSDTGNDAQLDSKRGRLYLAYVKRNISKLPGKWTAYADSEGISIKNGSWSGGDIVAKS
;
A
#
# COMPACT_ATOMS: atom_id res chain seq x y z
N MET A 1 0.52 -28.16 12.71
CA MET A 1 -0.60 -27.25 12.42
C MET A 1 -1.14 -27.65 11.05
N LYS A 2 -2.37 -28.12 10.96
CA LYS A 2 -2.96 -28.56 9.70
C LYS A 2 -3.42 -27.34 8.91
N LEU A 3 -3.44 -27.43 7.58
CA LEU A 3 -3.90 -26.34 6.69
C LEU A 3 -5.35 -25.90 7.04
N THR A 4 -6.17 -26.84 7.53
CA THR A 4 -7.52 -26.61 8.04
C THR A 4 -7.56 -25.73 9.30
N ASP A 5 -6.52 -25.80 10.16
CA ASP A 5 -6.47 -24.98 11.37
C ASP A 5 -6.18 -23.52 11.00
N ILE A 6 -5.30 -23.32 9.99
CA ILE A 6 -5.02 -21.99 9.41
C ILE A 6 -6.26 -21.43 8.71
N LEU A 7 -7.02 -22.27 8.00
CA LEU A 7 -8.26 -21.84 7.32
C LEU A 7 -9.39 -21.51 8.30
N ASN A 8 -9.46 -22.18 9.43
CA ASN A 8 -10.41 -21.86 10.51
C ASN A 8 -9.98 -20.62 11.31
N GLU A 9 -8.66 -20.35 11.41
CA GLU A 9 -8.14 -19.11 11.98
C GLU A 9 -8.26 -17.91 11.00
N ILE A 10 -8.31 -18.17 9.69
CA ILE A 10 -8.52 -17.12 8.66
C ILE A 10 -9.97 -16.60 8.69
N GLY A 11 -10.79 -16.94 9.68
CA GLY A 11 -12.14 -16.39 9.88
C GLY A 11 -12.82 -16.02 8.56
N ASP A 12 -13.93 -15.42 8.61
CA ASP A 12 -14.74 -15.13 7.43
C ASP A 12 -14.00 -14.24 6.40
N ALA A 13 -13.30 -14.89 5.45
CA ALA A 13 -12.66 -14.21 4.31
C ALA A 13 -13.69 -13.51 3.40
N SER A 14 -14.98 -13.67 3.67
CA SER A 14 -16.11 -12.95 3.08
C SER A 14 -16.52 -11.75 3.92
N ALA A 15 -15.76 -11.39 4.98
CA ALA A 15 -16.08 -10.27 5.84
C ALA A 15 -16.28 -9.00 5.00
N LYS A 16 -17.48 -8.43 5.11
CA LYS A 16 -17.79 -7.18 4.43
C LYS A 16 -17.03 -6.03 5.09
N PRO A 17 -16.36 -5.18 4.32
CA PRO A 17 -15.70 -4.00 4.85
C PRO A 17 -16.69 -3.08 5.56
N PHE A 18 -16.17 -2.21 6.40
CA PHE A 18 -16.95 -1.10 6.93
C PHE A 18 -17.25 -0.07 5.84
N ASN A 19 -18.25 0.76 6.09
CA ASN A 19 -18.42 1.97 5.31
C ASN A 19 -17.26 2.92 5.61
N TRP A 20 -16.65 3.44 4.55
CA TRP A 20 -15.51 4.34 4.67
C TRP A 20 -15.62 5.54 3.73
N SER A 21 -14.89 6.59 4.02
CA SER A 21 -14.77 7.78 3.18
C SER A 21 -13.32 8.24 3.12
N ALA A 22 -12.91 8.79 1.99
CA ALA A 22 -11.62 9.45 1.87
C ALA A 22 -11.68 10.86 2.49
N ASN A 23 -10.68 11.20 3.32
CA ASN A 23 -10.63 12.48 4.02
C ASN A 23 -10.25 13.65 3.09
N ARG A 24 -9.57 13.33 1.96
CA ARG A 24 -9.18 14.31 0.93
C ARG A 24 -9.26 13.68 -0.46
N SER A 25 -9.39 14.54 -1.46
CA SER A 25 -9.29 14.10 -2.85
C SER A 25 -7.88 13.62 -3.16
N ILE A 26 -7.74 12.35 -3.55
CA ILE A 26 -6.46 11.77 -3.96
C ILE A 26 -5.90 12.52 -5.16
N ASP A 27 -6.74 12.89 -6.12
CA ASP A 27 -6.32 13.64 -7.31
C ASP A 27 -5.69 15.00 -6.96
N LEU A 28 -6.24 15.69 -5.94
CA LEU A 28 -5.70 16.98 -5.49
C LEU A 28 -4.34 16.81 -4.83
N VAL A 29 -4.24 15.88 -3.88
CA VAL A 29 -3.00 15.63 -3.13
C VAL A 29 -1.91 15.09 -4.08
N ALA A 30 -2.26 14.21 -5.02
CA ALA A 30 -1.34 13.72 -6.04
C ALA A 30 -0.76 14.86 -6.90
N LYS A 31 -1.60 15.79 -7.35
CA LYS A 31 -1.13 16.97 -8.11
C LYS A 31 -0.23 17.88 -7.27
N GLN A 32 -0.54 18.07 -6.00
CA GLN A 32 0.31 18.86 -5.09
C GLN A 32 1.70 18.24 -4.95
N LEU A 33 1.80 16.91 -4.80
CA LEU A 33 3.08 16.22 -4.74
C LEU A 33 3.88 16.39 -6.05
N ILE A 34 3.24 16.29 -7.21
CA ILE A 34 3.88 16.52 -8.51
C ILE A 34 4.45 17.94 -8.58
N VAL A 35 3.69 18.95 -8.19
CA VAL A 35 4.16 20.34 -8.15
C VAL A 35 5.38 20.47 -7.23
N GLY A 36 5.34 19.84 -6.07
CA GLY A 36 6.49 19.79 -5.16
C GLY A 36 7.73 19.13 -5.78
N ILE A 37 7.56 17.98 -6.45
CA ILE A 37 8.67 17.29 -7.15
C ILE A 37 9.24 18.17 -8.26
N GLU A 38 8.39 18.77 -9.09
CA GLU A 38 8.85 19.61 -10.21
C GLU A 38 9.51 20.91 -9.75
N GLY A 39 9.19 21.41 -8.55
CA GLY A 39 9.82 22.58 -7.94
C GLY A 39 11.25 22.31 -7.39
N ARG A 40 11.69 21.05 -7.30
CA ARG A 40 13.02 20.72 -6.74
C ARG A 40 14.12 20.80 -7.78
N LYS A 41 15.35 21.08 -7.29
CA LYS A 41 16.58 21.06 -8.11
C LYS A 41 16.86 19.64 -8.62
N ASP A 42 16.84 18.64 -7.76
CA ASP A 42 16.88 17.22 -8.15
C ASP A 42 15.47 16.58 -7.95
N LYS A 43 14.85 16.28 -9.08
CA LYS A 43 13.50 15.72 -9.14
C LYS A 43 13.50 14.18 -8.96
N ARG A 44 14.67 13.57 -8.90
CA ARG A 44 14.86 12.13 -8.71
C ARG A 44 14.95 11.75 -7.24
N ASP A 45 15.20 12.73 -6.36
CA ASP A 45 15.13 12.52 -4.92
C ASP A 45 13.69 12.34 -4.46
N TRP A 46 13.50 11.45 -3.49
CA TRP A 46 12.20 11.23 -2.88
C TRP A 46 11.71 12.48 -2.17
N LEU A 47 10.46 12.83 -2.41
CA LEU A 47 9.74 13.90 -1.73
C LEU A 47 8.56 13.30 -0.95
N GLY A 48 8.40 13.72 0.27
CA GLY A 48 7.36 13.28 1.18
C GLY A 48 7.87 13.10 2.60
N PRO A 49 7.15 12.39 3.44
CA PRO A 49 5.86 11.77 3.13
C PRO A 49 4.72 12.77 3.02
N ILE A 50 3.78 12.49 2.12
CA ILE A 50 2.46 13.11 2.13
C ILE A 50 1.43 12.09 2.59
N LYS A 51 0.35 12.57 3.22
CA LYS A 51 -0.66 11.71 3.82
C LYS A 51 -1.97 11.74 3.04
N PHE A 52 -2.48 10.56 2.75
CA PHE A 52 -3.83 10.31 2.29
C PHE A 52 -4.57 9.57 3.40
N GLY A 53 -5.74 10.04 3.79
CA GLY A 53 -6.49 9.45 4.89
C GLY A 53 -7.83 8.93 4.43
N TYR A 54 -8.26 7.85 5.08
CA TYR A 54 -9.60 7.31 5.01
C TYR A 54 -10.10 7.06 6.41
N THR A 55 -11.36 7.36 6.64
CA THR A 55 -12.02 7.08 7.91
C THR A 55 -13.14 6.07 7.68
N ALA A 56 -13.17 5.04 8.49
CA ALA A 56 -14.20 4.00 8.50
C ALA A 56 -14.84 3.91 9.89
N HIS A 57 -16.08 3.48 9.94
CA HIS A 57 -16.81 3.38 11.19
C HIS A 57 -17.45 2.01 11.35
N SER A 58 -17.32 1.45 12.55
CA SER A 58 -18.15 0.36 13.04
C SER A 58 -19.13 0.88 14.10
N ASN A 59 -19.95 -0.02 14.63
CA ASN A 59 -20.80 0.30 15.79
C ASN A 59 -19.99 0.43 17.10
N LYS A 60 -18.71 0.11 17.07
CA LYS A 60 -17.85 0.01 18.26
C LYS A 60 -16.74 1.05 18.26
N ALA A 61 -16.22 1.40 17.08
CA ALA A 61 -15.03 2.24 16.96
C ALA A 61 -14.96 2.97 15.61
N GLN A 62 -14.15 4.02 15.57
CA GLN A 62 -13.66 4.65 14.36
C GLN A 62 -12.30 4.07 13.99
N TYR A 63 -12.07 3.84 12.71
CA TYR A 63 -10.82 3.37 12.15
C TYR A 63 -10.28 4.40 11.17
N ASP A 64 -9.09 4.90 11.44
CA ASP A 64 -8.40 5.81 10.52
C ASP A 64 -7.29 5.06 9.79
N ILE A 65 -7.44 4.96 8.48
CA ILE A 65 -6.47 4.31 7.59
C ILE A 65 -5.65 5.41 6.93
N THR A 66 -4.36 5.42 7.17
CA THR A 66 -3.43 6.40 6.63
C THR A 66 -2.51 5.75 5.61
N MET A 67 -2.36 6.40 4.46
CA MET A 67 -1.37 6.06 3.45
C MET A 67 -0.36 7.20 3.38
N GLU A 68 0.84 6.95 3.87
CA GLU A 68 1.96 7.86 3.74
C GLU A 68 2.70 7.53 2.45
N ALA A 69 2.89 8.52 1.60
CA ALA A 69 3.47 8.30 0.29
C ALA A 69 4.67 9.22 0.03
N MET A 70 5.71 8.64 -0.53
CA MET A 70 6.85 9.37 -1.07
C MET A 70 6.86 9.24 -2.59
N GLY A 71 7.13 10.34 -3.28
CA GLY A 71 7.14 10.37 -4.73
C GLY A 71 8.39 11.01 -5.29
N ARG A 72 8.76 10.60 -6.51
CA ARG A 72 9.84 11.21 -7.28
C ARG A 72 9.59 11.12 -8.78
N LYS A 73 10.39 11.82 -9.57
CA LYS A 73 10.40 11.65 -11.01
C LYS A 73 11.08 10.33 -11.37
N ARG A 74 10.44 9.54 -12.22
CA ARG A 74 10.99 8.26 -12.66
C ARG A 74 12.30 8.44 -13.40
N ILE A 75 13.26 7.58 -13.10
CA ILE A 75 14.48 7.43 -13.87
C ILE A 75 14.16 6.50 -15.05
N THR A 76 14.03 7.06 -16.25
CA THR A 76 13.89 6.23 -17.45
C THR A 76 15.28 6.05 -18.05
N LEU A 77 15.85 4.86 -17.90
CA LEU A 77 17.08 4.51 -18.61
C LEU A 77 16.75 4.39 -20.11
N GLN A 78 17.32 5.27 -20.89
CA GLN A 78 17.23 5.18 -22.34
C GLN A 78 18.41 4.33 -22.82
N LEU A 79 18.12 3.08 -23.15
CA LEU A 79 19.14 2.22 -23.77
C LEU A 79 19.48 2.78 -25.14
N PRO A 80 20.78 2.89 -25.52
CA PRO A 80 21.17 3.29 -26.85
C PRO A 80 20.52 2.38 -27.91
N GLY A 81 19.93 2.96 -28.94
CA GLY A 81 19.28 2.23 -30.02
C GLY A 81 17.84 1.75 -29.76
N VAL A 82 17.30 1.99 -28.58
CA VAL A 82 15.88 1.68 -28.27
C VAL A 82 15.06 2.95 -28.40
N GLU A 83 14.25 3.05 -29.45
CA GLU A 83 13.30 4.13 -29.59
C GLU A 83 12.19 4.03 -28.53
N LYS A 84 11.87 5.18 -27.89
CA LYS A 84 10.68 5.23 -27.03
C LYS A 84 9.42 5.03 -27.88
N PRO A 85 8.46 4.25 -27.38
CA PRO A 85 7.15 4.19 -28.04
C PRO A 85 6.60 5.61 -28.19
N LYS A 86 6.23 6.00 -29.40
CA LYS A 86 5.70 7.35 -29.72
C LYS A 86 4.49 7.76 -28.86
N ASN A 87 3.84 6.81 -28.20
CA ASN A 87 2.66 7.01 -27.36
C ASN A 87 2.82 6.40 -25.97
N ASP A 88 4.00 6.54 -25.34
CA ASP A 88 4.18 6.08 -23.95
C ASP A 88 3.31 6.90 -23.00
N LYS A 89 2.18 6.28 -22.59
CA LYS A 89 1.22 6.84 -21.61
C LYS A 89 1.63 6.55 -20.15
N THR A 90 2.78 5.94 -19.93
CA THR A 90 3.24 5.58 -18.58
C THR A 90 3.48 6.86 -17.77
N PRO A 91 2.98 6.95 -16.53
CA PRO A 91 3.21 8.11 -15.68
C PRO A 91 4.69 8.42 -15.51
N LYS A 92 5.03 9.71 -15.49
CA LYS A 92 6.43 10.21 -15.37
C LYS A 92 6.97 10.15 -13.94
N TYR A 93 6.13 9.84 -12.98
CA TYR A 93 6.46 9.84 -11.55
C TYR A 93 6.26 8.45 -10.98
N GLU A 94 6.97 8.15 -9.92
CA GLU A 94 6.82 6.90 -9.16
C GLU A 94 6.52 7.19 -7.70
N LEU A 95 5.88 6.24 -7.03
CA LEU A 95 5.39 6.37 -5.68
C LEU A 95 5.72 5.10 -4.88
N GLU A 96 6.16 5.29 -3.64
CA GLU A 96 6.21 4.27 -2.59
C GLU A 96 5.24 4.65 -1.48
N VAL A 97 4.55 3.68 -0.90
CA VAL A 97 3.43 3.91 0.01
C VAL A 97 3.56 3.05 1.25
N TRP A 98 3.34 3.65 2.41
CA TRP A 98 3.22 2.97 3.69
C TRP A 98 1.79 3.09 4.20
N VAL A 99 1.20 1.98 4.56
CA VAL A 99 -0.18 1.89 5.03
C VAL A 99 -0.17 1.58 6.52
N GLY A 100 -0.78 2.48 7.29
CA GLY A 100 -1.05 2.29 8.71
C GLY A 100 -2.53 2.42 8.99
N PHE A 101 -2.95 1.96 10.16
CA PHE A 101 -4.29 2.25 10.67
C PHE A 101 -4.28 2.39 12.18
N THR A 102 -5.17 3.23 12.70
CA THR A 102 -5.40 3.45 14.12
C THR A 102 -6.87 3.25 14.44
N VAL A 103 -7.18 3.10 15.70
CA VAL A 103 -8.54 2.92 16.22
C VAL A 103 -8.78 3.97 17.28
N ASP A 104 -9.84 4.76 17.11
CA ASP A 104 -10.20 5.86 18.02
C ASP A 104 -8.99 6.75 18.36
N ASP A 105 -8.17 7.07 17.33
CA ASP A 105 -6.91 7.82 17.43
C ASP A 105 -5.85 7.16 18.32
N THR A 106 -6.02 5.89 18.68
CA THR A 106 -5.07 5.13 19.48
C THR A 106 -4.45 3.99 18.66
N ASP A 107 -3.26 3.57 19.07
CA ASP A 107 -2.59 2.39 18.51
C ASP A 107 -2.97 1.11 19.27
N GLU A 108 -3.98 1.17 20.14
CA GLU A 108 -4.37 0.06 20.99
C GLU A 108 -5.04 -1.08 20.22
N ASP A 109 -4.94 -2.26 20.79
CA ASP A 109 -5.42 -3.48 20.17
C ASP A 109 -6.95 -3.54 20.16
N THR A 110 -7.52 -3.67 18.97
CA THR A 110 -8.96 -3.90 18.85
C THR A 110 -9.30 -5.34 19.12
N ASN A 111 -9.39 -5.72 20.37
CA ASN A 111 -9.94 -7.02 20.81
C ASN A 111 -11.46 -7.15 20.51
N MET A 112 -11.95 -6.46 19.47
CA MET A 112 -13.39 -6.32 19.19
C MET A 112 -13.92 -7.39 18.23
N ASN A 113 -13.13 -8.43 17.91
CA ASN A 113 -13.47 -9.44 16.90
C ASN A 113 -13.85 -8.86 15.52
N GLU A 114 -13.30 -7.68 15.17
CA GLU A 114 -13.56 -6.99 13.92
C GLU A 114 -12.35 -7.03 12.95
N GLN A 115 -11.26 -7.72 13.32
CA GLN A 115 -10.00 -7.73 12.58
C GLN A 115 -10.15 -8.05 11.08
N TYR A 116 -11.06 -8.96 10.74
CA TYR A 116 -11.30 -9.31 9.33
C TYR A 116 -12.00 -8.19 8.57
N ARG A 117 -12.94 -7.52 9.21
CA ARG A 117 -13.62 -6.36 8.60
C ARG A 117 -12.68 -5.17 8.47
N VAL A 118 -11.82 -4.96 9.46
CA VAL A 118 -10.76 -3.94 9.40
C VAL A 118 -9.86 -4.22 8.20
N MET A 119 -9.35 -5.45 8.05
CA MET A 119 -8.50 -5.80 6.92
C MET A 119 -9.22 -5.70 5.58
N ALA A 120 -10.49 -6.09 5.51
CA ALA A 120 -11.31 -5.90 4.31
C ALA A 120 -11.41 -4.41 3.94
N THR A 121 -11.57 -3.55 4.93
CA THR A 121 -11.64 -2.10 4.76
C THR A 121 -10.29 -1.53 4.31
N VAL A 122 -9.20 -1.91 4.96
CA VAL A 122 -7.83 -1.49 4.58
C VAL A 122 -7.56 -1.84 3.11
N ILE A 123 -7.85 -3.09 2.69
CA ILE A 123 -7.63 -3.50 1.30
C ILE A 123 -8.49 -2.72 0.32
N GLN A 124 -9.75 -2.40 0.66
CA GLN A 124 -10.58 -1.56 -0.21
C GLN A 124 -10.06 -0.12 -0.31
N CYS A 125 -9.57 0.45 0.79
CA CYS A 125 -8.94 1.77 0.76
C CYS A 125 -7.66 1.76 -0.08
N VAL A 126 -6.83 0.69 0.02
CA VAL A 126 -5.65 0.49 -0.83
C VAL A 126 -6.06 0.37 -2.30
N GLU A 127 -7.08 -0.40 -2.61
CA GLU A 127 -7.59 -0.55 -3.98
C GLU A 127 -8.05 0.79 -4.57
N ASP A 128 -8.84 1.56 -3.81
CA ASP A 128 -9.31 2.89 -4.21
C ASP A 128 -8.13 3.85 -4.45
N PHE A 129 -7.16 3.85 -3.51
CA PHE A 129 -5.95 4.64 -3.63
C PHE A 129 -5.16 4.28 -4.89
N VAL A 130 -4.84 2.99 -5.08
CA VAL A 130 -4.07 2.51 -6.23
C VAL A 130 -4.77 2.89 -7.54
N LYS A 131 -6.07 2.66 -7.63
CA LYS A 131 -6.87 2.99 -8.82
C LYS A 131 -6.82 4.48 -9.17
N LYS A 132 -6.86 5.36 -8.17
CA LYS A 132 -6.84 6.81 -8.38
C LYS A 132 -5.41 7.34 -8.60
N ALA A 133 -4.46 6.92 -7.78
CA ALA A 133 -3.07 7.38 -7.86
C ALA A 133 -2.34 6.89 -9.12
N SER A 134 -2.71 5.71 -9.65
CA SER A 134 -2.12 5.17 -10.89
C SER A 134 -2.34 6.02 -12.14
N LYS A 135 -3.26 6.98 -12.10
CA LYS A 135 -3.41 8.00 -13.16
C LYS A 135 -2.20 8.93 -13.26
N PHE A 136 -1.49 9.14 -12.17
CA PHE A 136 -0.41 10.10 -12.02
C PHE A 136 0.94 9.45 -11.78
N TYR A 137 0.97 8.27 -11.15
CA TYR A 137 2.16 7.60 -10.66
C TYR A 137 2.22 6.14 -11.08
N VAL A 138 3.42 5.64 -11.26
CA VAL A 138 3.70 4.21 -11.16
C VAL A 138 3.92 3.90 -9.68
N ILE A 139 3.01 3.18 -9.05
CA ILE A 139 3.18 2.74 -7.68
C ILE A 139 4.10 1.53 -7.69
N LYS A 140 5.28 1.66 -7.07
CA LYS A 140 6.30 0.62 -7.03
C LYS A 140 6.01 -0.42 -5.96
N GLU A 141 5.72 0.09 -4.78
CA GLU A 141 5.61 -0.72 -3.58
C GLU A 141 4.59 -0.14 -2.62
N ILE A 142 3.88 -1.02 -1.94
CA ILE A 142 2.96 -0.69 -0.85
C ILE A 142 3.39 -1.52 0.34
N ASN A 143 3.76 -0.85 1.43
CA ASN A 143 4.19 -1.47 2.66
C ASN A 143 3.08 -1.37 3.70
N ILE A 144 2.68 -2.49 4.27
CA ILE A 144 1.71 -2.56 5.35
C ILE A 144 2.46 -3.04 6.58
N ASN A 145 2.60 -2.17 7.57
CA ASN A 145 3.23 -2.51 8.83
C ASN A 145 2.15 -2.81 9.88
N PRO A 146 1.85 -4.09 10.15
CA PRO A 146 0.99 -4.45 11.27
C PRO A 146 1.79 -4.24 12.55
N LYS A 147 1.44 -3.26 13.37
CA LYS A 147 2.08 -3.10 14.68
C LYS A 147 1.96 -4.38 15.48
N SER A 148 3.03 -4.76 16.17
CA SER A 148 3.02 -5.93 17.05
C SER A 148 2.38 -5.59 18.39
N ASP A 149 1.75 -6.59 19.02
CA ASP A 149 1.12 -6.47 20.33
C ASP A 149 2.09 -6.15 21.47
N THR A 150 3.40 -6.18 21.21
CA THR A 150 4.46 -6.00 22.21
C THR A 150 5.27 -4.73 22.04
N GLY A 151 4.91 -3.85 21.10
CA GLY A 151 5.67 -2.62 20.84
C GLY A 151 7.04 -2.83 20.21
N ASN A 152 7.47 -4.07 20.03
CA ASN A 152 8.66 -4.43 19.27
C ASN A 152 8.26 -4.71 17.82
N ASP A 153 9.11 -4.29 16.88
CA ASP A 153 8.91 -4.36 15.45
C ASP A 153 8.19 -5.63 14.97
N ALA A 154 7.32 -5.45 14.00
CA ALA A 154 6.41 -6.43 13.47
C ALA A 154 7.04 -7.80 13.24
N GLN A 155 6.99 -8.68 14.24
CA GLN A 155 7.34 -10.06 14.02
C GLN A 155 6.21 -10.70 13.21
N LEU A 156 6.50 -10.97 11.93
CA LEU A 156 5.63 -11.74 11.03
C LEU A 156 5.32 -13.15 11.54
N ASP A 157 6.07 -13.62 12.51
CA ASP A 157 5.78 -14.84 13.28
C ASP A 157 4.57 -14.68 14.21
N SER A 158 4.06 -13.47 14.42
CA SER A 158 2.81 -13.26 15.14
C SER A 158 1.63 -13.86 14.35
N LYS A 159 0.64 -14.39 15.06
CA LYS A 159 -0.62 -14.86 14.44
C LYS A 159 -1.25 -13.77 13.55
N ARG A 160 -1.17 -12.53 13.99
CA ARG A 160 -1.69 -11.34 13.30
C ARG A 160 -0.95 -11.09 11.97
N GLY A 161 0.39 -11.10 11.96
CA GLY A 161 1.17 -10.90 10.73
C GLY A 161 0.88 -11.96 9.68
N ARG A 162 0.81 -13.24 10.08
CA ARG A 162 0.44 -14.33 9.16
C ARG A 162 -0.99 -14.18 8.61
N LEU A 163 -1.93 -13.77 9.45
CA LEU A 163 -3.31 -13.51 9.04
C LEU A 163 -3.37 -12.39 7.98
N TYR A 164 -2.70 -11.28 8.24
CA TYR A 164 -2.68 -10.14 7.34
C TYR A 164 -2.03 -10.49 6.00
N LEU A 165 -0.91 -11.21 6.02
CA LEU A 165 -0.26 -11.67 4.78
C LEU A 165 -1.18 -12.59 3.97
N ALA A 166 -1.84 -13.56 4.62
CA ALA A 166 -2.78 -14.47 3.96
C ALA A 166 -3.96 -13.69 3.34
N TYR A 167 -4.47 -12.70 4.06
CA TYR A 167 -5.56 -11.85 3.58
C TYR A 167 -5.12 -10.99 2.38
N VAL A 168 -3.94 -10.37 2.45
CA VAL A 168 -3.36 -9.60 1.36
C VAL A 168 -3.16 -10.48 0.13
N LYS A 169 -2.51 -11.64 0.26
CA LYS A 169 -2.27 -12.58 -0.86
C LYS A 169 -3.57 -12.99 -1.57
N ARG A 170 -4.65 -13.19 -0.82
CA ARG A 170 -5.95 -13.56 -1.38
C ARG A 170 -6.61 -12.42 -2.15
N ASN A 171 -6.40 -11.19 -1.74
CA ASN A 171 -7.08 -10.02 -2.30
C ASN A 171 -6.21 -9.20 -3.27
N ILE A 172 -4.92 -9.52 -3.38
CA ILE A 172 -3.98 -8.75 -4.21
C ILE A 172 -4.37 -8.71 -5.70
N SER A 173 -5.08 -9.74 -6.18
CA SER A 173 -5.60 -9.80 -7.55
C SER A 173 -6.66 -8.72 -7.87
N LYS A 174 -7.22 -8.07 -6.85
CA LYS A 174 -8.16 -6.95 -7.00
C LYS A 174 -7.45 -5.64 -7.34
N LEU A 175 -6.16 -5.54 -7.04
CA LEU A 175 -5.37 -4.37 -7.38
C LEU A 175 -5.11 -4.34 -8.89
N PRO A 176 -5.25 -3.17 -9.55
CA PRO A 176 -4.96 -3.04 -10.96
C PRO A 176 -3.48 -3.25 -11.23
N GLY A 177 -3.14 -4.17 -12.12
CA GLY A 177 -1.76 -4.53 -12.47
C GLY A 177 -1.35 -5.92 -12.00
N LYS A 178 -0.05 -6.17 -11.99
CA LYS A 178 0.52 -7.44 -11.52
C LYS A 178 1.25 -7.19 -10.20
N TRP A 179 0.74 -7.74 -9.13
CA TRP A 179 1.28 -7.53 -7.80
C TRP A 179 1.71 -8.83 -7.15
N THR A 180 2.77 -8.77 -6.36
CA THR A 180 3.25 -9.88 -5.55
C THR A 180 3.39 -9.42 -4.10
N ALA A 181 2.85 -10.19 -3.16
CA ALA A 181 2.97 -9.91 -1.73
C ALA A 181 3.93 -10.89 -1.08
N TYR A 182 4.82 -10.38 -0.27
CA TYR A 182 5.73 -11.14 0.58
C TYR A 182 5.85 -10.45 1.93
N ALA A 183 6.41 -11.17 2.86
CA ALA A 183 6.67 -10.68 4.20
C ALA A 183 8.18 -10.56 4.38
N ASP A 184 8.61 -9.51 5.05
CA ASP A 184 9.98 -9.27 5.45
C ASP A 184 10.04 -8.82 6.93
N SER A 185 11.22 -8.39 7.39
CA SER A 185 11.40 -7.93 8.77
C SER A 185 10.63 -6.65 9.10
N GLU A 186 10.23 -5.90 8.09
CA GLU A 186 9.54 -4.60 8.25
C GLU A 186 8.02 -4.70 8.15
N GLY A 187 7.50 -5.86 7.71
CA GLY A 187 6.06 -6.07 7.57
C GLY A 187 5.66 -6.83 6.31
N ILE A 188 4.62 -6.37 5.65
CA ILE A 188 4.10 -6.95 4.41
C ILE A 188 4.37 -5.98 3.28
N SER A 189 5.21 -6.39 2.34
CA SER A 189 5.50 -5.65 1.13
C SER A 189 4.71 -6.19 -0.05
N ILE A 190 4.07 -5.30 -0.79
CA ILE A 190 3.31 -5.59 -2.01
C ILE A 190 4.01 -4.88 -3.16
N LYS A 191 4.73 -5.64 -4.00
CA LYS A 191 5.49 -5.08 -5.14
C LYS A 191 4.74 -5.21 -6.45
N ASN A 192 4.81 -4.16 -7.25
CA ASN A 192 4.23 -4.12 -8.58
C ASN A 192 5.15 -4.81 -9.59
N GLY A 193 4.78 -6.02 -10.03
CA GLY A 193 5.52 -6.79 -11.02
C GLY A 193 5.41 -6.26 -12.46
N SER A 194 4.53 -5.30 -12.74
CA SER A 194 4.48 -4.61 -14.04
C SER A 194 5.67 -3.64 -14.21
N TRP A 195 6.45 -3.44 -13.18
CA TRP A 195 7.62 -2.58 -13.16
C TRP A 195 8.89 -3.37 -13.52
N SER A 196 8.98 -3.81 -14.77
CA SER A 196 10.16 -4.51 -15.30
C SER A 196 11.18 -3.59 -15.96
N GLY A 197 11.15 -2.29 -15.64
CA GLY A 197 11.96 -1.34 -16.37
C GLY A 197 12.75 -0.37 -15.48
N GLY A 198 13.88 -0.80 -14.91
CA GLY A 198 14.80 0.17 -14.34
C GLY A 198 15.86 -0.33 -13.38
N ASP A 199 15.66 -1.43 -12.72
CA ASP A 199 16.71 -2.02 -11.86
C ASP A 199 17.55 -3.02 -12.65
N ILE A 200 18.18 -2.57 -13.74
CA ILE A 200 19.41 -3.23 -14.18
C ILE A 200 20.46 -2.75 -13.18
N VAL A 201 20.59 -3.48 -12.07
CA VAL A 201 21.79 -3.42 -11.26
C VAL A 201 22.92 -3.79 -12.20
N ALA A 202 23.74 -2.81 -12.57
CA ALA A 202 25.01 -3.11 -13.23
C ALA A 202 25.78 -4.01 -12.28
N LYS A 203 25.84 -5.31 -12.62
CA LYS A 203 26.80 -6.21 -11.97
C LYS A 203 28.16 -5.67 -12.34
N SER A 204 28.82 -5.06 -11.36
CA SER A 204 30.25 -4.79 -11.36
C SER A 204 31.04 -6.10 -11.43
#